data_17130d33caa1e78e2c3c065514751113
#
_entry.id   17130d33caa1e78e2c3c065514751113
#
_cell.length_a   1.000
_cell.length_b   1.000
_cell.length_c   1.000
_cell.angle_alpha   90.00
_cell.angle_beta   90.00
_cell.angle_gamma   90.00
#
_symmetry.space_group_name_H-M   'P 1'
#
loop_
_entity.id
_entity.type
_entity.pdbx_description
1 polymer ?
#
loop_
_entity_poly.entity_id
_entity_poly.type
_entity_poly.pdbx_seq_one_letter_code
_entity_poly.pdbx_strand_id
1 'polypeptide(L)'
;MICEYLKEEGQLLDCNIFQGGFPEVSIFWTEDGIKRKARIDYLKQNSILDLKTFLKTKKSPLASFVSQYFFSFRVYLQLIYYKRAVLFALNSELPVYGTDEQIAFWESMRGTEDLMTMAVFVNRELPQTALKVFLKDRCPDLWRLGEKQIAQAENIFKEYMEKFGSKSAWLQDVEVGAEDLIFTDADFPQSFYELLQGEM
;
A
#
# COMPACT_ATOMS: atom_id res chain seq x y z
N MET A 1 -14.93 -10.45 -14.73
CA MET A 1 -15.85 -9.92 -13.69
C MET A 1 -15.66 -8.44 -13.39
N ILE A 2 -14.59 -7.97 -12.70
CA ILE A 2 -14.39 -6.52 -12.46
C ILE A 2 -14.25 -5.73 -13.78
N CYS A 3 -13.49 -6.25 -14.75
CA CYS A 3 -13.30 -5.58 -16.03
C CYS A 3 -14.56 -5.53 -16.89
N GLU A 4 -15.39 -6.56 -16.87
CA GLU A 4 -16.66 -6.58 -17.59
C GLU A 4 -17.64 -5.56 -17.02
N TYR A 5 -17.71 -5.49 -15.69
CA TYR A 5 -18.53 -4.52 -14.98
C TYR A 5 -18.15 -3.06 -15.34
N LEU A 6 -16.85 -2.75 -15.35
CA LEU A 6 -16.36 -1.40 -15.66
C LEU A 6 -16.67 -0.97 -17.11
N LYS A 7 -16.80 -1.93 -18.03
CA LYS A 7 -17.24 -1.68 -19.41
C LYS A 7 -18.73 -1.35 -19.50
N GLU A 8 -19.56 -2.11 -18.79
CA GLU A 8 -21.02 -2.00 -18.84
C GLU A 8 -21.52 -0.66 -18.27
N GLU A 9 -20.89 -0.15 -17.21
CA GLU A 9 -21.28 1.09 -16.55
C GLU A 9 -20.72 2.36 -17.22
N GLY A 10 -19.99 2.25 -18.36
CA GLY A 10 -19.42 3.40 -19.06
C GLY A 10 -18.45 4.23 -18.23
N GLN A 11 -17.92 3.65 -17.16
CA GLN A 11 -16.97 4.32 -16.30
C GLN A 11 -15.59 4.41 -16.97
N LEU A 12 -14.92 5.52 -16.76
CA LEU A 12 -13.63 5.93 -17.33
C LEU A 12 -12.46 4.95 -17.13
N LEU A 13 -12.68 3.81 -16.46
CA LEU A 13 -11.68 2.78 -16.27
C LEU A 13 -11.76 1.81 -17.45
N ASP A 14 -10.92 2.05 -18.44
CA ASP A 14 -10.59 1.04 -19.43
C ASP A 14 -10.15 -0.23 -18.69
N CYS A 15 -10.73 -1.38 -19.04
CA CYS A 15 -10.31 -2.68 -18.51
C CYS A 15 -8.84 -2.98 -18.74
N ASN A 16 -8.21 -2.27 -19.65
CA ASN A 16 -6.78 -2.32 -19.91
C ASN A 16 -5.91 -1.79 -18.75
N ILE A 17 -6.52 -1.27 -17.67
CA ILE A 17 -5.73 -0.79 -16.53
C ILE A 17 -4.82 -1.87 -15.94
N PHE A 18 -5.26 -3.13 -15.95
CA PHE A 18 -4.49 -4.30 -15.51
C PHE A 18 -3.94 -5.13 -16.68
N GLN A 19 -3.62 -4.50 -17.81
CA GLN A 19 -2.98 -5.13 -18.96
C GLN A 19 -1.67 -4.41 -19.29
N GLY A 20 -0.75 -5.13 -19.96
CA GLY A 20 0.54 -4.58 -20.36
C GLY A 20 1.49 -4.30 -19.21
N GLY A 21 1.42 -5.11 -18.17
CA GLY A 21 2.28 -5.05 -17.00
C GLY A 21 2.26 -6.37 -16.24
N PHE A 22 2.88 -6.40 -15.07
CA PHE A 22 2.99 -7.60 -14.25
C PHE A 22 2.45 -7.40 -12.84
N PRO A 23 1.66 -8.37 -12.33
CA PRO A 23 1.20 -8.37 -10.95
C PRO A 23 2.30 -8.81 -9.99
N GLU A 24 2.16 -8.44 -8.72
CA GLU A 24 2.89 -8.99 -7.59
C GLU A 24 4.42 -8.87 -7.69
N VAL A 25 4.90 -7.77 -8.28
CA VAL A 25 6.34 -7.52 -8.44
C VAL A 25 6.98 -7.25 -7.09
N SER A 26 7.90 -8.12 -6.68
CA SER A 26 8.61 -8.03 -5.40
C SER A 26 10.00 -7.44 -5.59
N ILE A 27 10.33 -6.44 -4.78
CA ILE A 27 11.61 -5.73 -4.79
C ILE A 27 12.24 -5.86 -3.41
N PHE A 28 13.50 -6.30 -3.39
CA PHE A 28 14.32 -6.38 -2.19
C PHE A 28 15.58 -5.55 -2.41
N TRP A 29 15.86 -4.62 -1.50
CA TRP A 29 17.04 -3.78 -1.63
C TRP A 29 17.60 -3.39 -0.28
N THR A 30 18.82 -2.89 -0.29
CA THR A 30 19.44 -2.27 0.88
C THR A 30 19.79 -0.84 0.54
N GLU A 31 19.37 0.08 1.37
CA GLU A 31 19.64 1.51 1.22
C GLU A 31 19.90 2.09 2.61
N ASP A 32 20.99 2.83 2.78
CA ASP A 32 21.44 3.39 4.07
C ASP A 32 21.57 2.35 5.19
N GLY A 33 22.00 1.13 4.85
CA GLY A 33 22.14 0.02 5.80
C GLY A 33 20.83 -0.66 6.20
N ILE A 34 19.67 -0.19 5.75
CA ILE A 34 18.38 -0.79 6.01
C ILE A 34 18.02 -1.77 4.88
N LYS A 35 17.71 -3.01 5.24
CA LYS A 35 17.12 -4.00 4.33
C LYS A 35 15.64 -3.69 4.15
N ARG A 36 15.23 -3.49 2.93
CA ARG A 36 13.87 -3.10 2.55
C ARG A 36 13.23 -4.12 1.63
N LYS A 37 11.92 -4.14 1.63
CA LYS A 37 11.12 -4.90 0.68
C LYS A 37 9.87 -4.12 0.28
N ALA A 38 9.46 -4.29 -0.96
CA ALA A 38 8.17 -3.84 -1.46
C ALA A 38 7.56 -4.94 -2.33
N ARG A 39 6.23 -5.02 -2.35
CA ARG A 39 5.49 -5.88 -3.26
C ARG A 39 4.43 -5.03 -3.93
N ILE A 40 4.62 -4.81 -5.21
CA ILE A 40 3.78 -3.95 -6.03
C ILE A 40 2.63 -4.78 -6.57
N ASP A 41 1.38 -4.40 -6.29
CA ASP A 41 0.21 -5.16 -6.73
C ASP A 41 0.18 -5.30 -8.26
N TYR A 42 0.45 -4.21 -8.99
CA TYR A 42 0.57 -4.25 -10.45
C TYR A 42 1.51 -3.15 -10.96
N LEU A 43 2.54 -3.54 -11.71
CA LEU A 43 3.53 -2.65 -12.31
C LEU A 43 3.34 -2.57 -13.82
N LYS A 44 3.18 -1.36 -14.35
CA LYS A 44 3.17 -1.04 -15.78
C LYS A 44 4.42 -0.23 -16.14
N GLN A 45 4.70 -0.11 -17.44
CA GLN A 45 5.86 0.62 -17.94
C GLN A 45 5.97 2.06 -17.41
N ASN A 46 4.84 2.74 -17.17
CA ASN A 46 4.80 4.14 -16.74
C ASN A 46 4.07 4.35 -15.42
N SER A 47 3.60 3.30 -14.77
CA SER A 47 2.75 3.46 -13.59
C SER A 47 2.77 2.27 -12.63
N ILE A 48 2.51 2.59 -11.38
CA ILE A 48 2.32 1.66 -10.27
C ILE A 48 0.85 1.72 -9.88
N LEU A 49 0.20 0.56 -9.85
CA LEU A 49 -1.18 0.43 -9.40
C LEU A 49 -1.22 -0.36 -8.09
N ASP A 50 -2.00 0.14 -7.16
CA ASP A 50 -2.26 -0.47 -5.86
C ASP A 50 -3.76 -0.72 -5.71
N LEU A 51 -4.15 -1.98 -5.50
CA LEU A 51 -5.55 -2.41 -5.44
C LEU A 51 -6.05 -2.40 -4.00
N LYS A 52 -7.09 -1.64 -3.75
CA LYS A 52 -7.76 -1.56 -2.44
C LYS A 52 -9.20 -2.06 -2.55
N THR A 53 -9.49 -3.13 -1.83
CA THR A 53 -10.86 -3.58 -1.66
C THR A 53 -11.46 -2.98 -0.39
N PHE A 54 -12.72 -2.63 -0.44
CA PHE A 54 -13.43 -2.08 0.72
C PHE A 54 -14.87 -2.54 0.78
N LEU A 55 -15.48 -2.33 1.94
CA LEU A 55 -16.90 -2.55 2.16
C LEU A 55 -17.52 -1.20 2.51
N LYS A 56 -18.41 -0.72 1.65
CA LYS A 56 -19.14 0.53 1.88
C LYS A 56 -20.61 0.23 2.17
N THR A 57 -20.96 0.24 3.43
CA THR A 57 -22.34 0.02 3.90
C THR A 57 -23.16 1.31 4.05
N LYS A 58 -22.51 2.50 4.07
CA LYS A 58 -23.17 3.78 4.30
C LYS A 58 -23.52 4.50 3.00
N LYS A 59 -24.60 5.30 3.05
CA LYS A 59 -25.09 6.14 1.94
C LYS A 59 -24.21 7.35 1.59
N SER A 60 -22.98 7.47 2.14
CA SER A 60 -22.05 8.56 1.80
C SER A 60 -21.60 8.48 0.34
N PRO A 61 -21.32 9.62 -0.33
CA PRO A 61 -20.76 9.60 -1.67
C PRO A 61 -19.47 8.79 -1.76
N LEU A 62 -19.31 8.02 -2.84
CA LEU A 62 -18.11 7.19 -3.04
C LEU A 62 -16.81 8.00 -2.96
N ALA A 63 -16.79 9.18 -3.59
CA ALA A 63 -15.62 10.05 -3.60
C ALA A 63 -15.17 10.47 -2.20
N SER A 64 -16.11 10.85 -1.33
CA SER A 64 -15.81 11.22 0.05
C SER A 64 -15.30 10.04 0.87
N PHE A 65 -15.92 8.88 0.69
CA PHE A 65 -15.48 7.64 1.33
C PHE A 65 -14.07 7.26 0.91
N VAL A 66 -13.78 7.27 -0.38
CA VAL A 66 -12.47 6.93 -0.93
C VAL A 66 -11.40 7.91 -0.45
N SER A 67 -11.70 9.21 -0.39
CA SER A 67 -10.78 10.22 0.15
C SER A 67 -10.48 9.96 1.63
N GLN A 68 -11.51 9.69 2.43
CA GLN A 68 -11.32 9.36 3.84
C GLN A 68 -10.50 8.08 4.01
N TYR A 69 -10.80 7.03 3.22
CA TYR A 69 -10.04 5.78 3.23
C TYR A 69 -8.56 6.02 2.89
N PHE A 70 -8.29 6.79 1.84
CA PHE A 70 -6.94 7.12 1.40
C PHE A 70 -6.09 7.74 2.51
N PHE A 71 -6.68 8.65 3.29
CA PHE A 71 -6.01 9.28 4.43
C PHE A 71 -5.94 8.36 5.65
N SER A 72 -7.06 7.75 6.06
CA SER A 72 -7.13 6.94 7.29
C SER A 72 -6.20 5.73 7.25
N PHE A 73 -6.08 5.10 6.09
CA PHE A 73 -5.19 3.95 5.88
C PHE A 73 -3.82 4.35 5.31
N ARG A 74 -3.56 5.67 5.21
CA ARG A 74 -2.27 6.21 4.75
C ARG A 74 -1.81 5.60 3.41
N VAL A 75 -2.73 5.39 2.48
CA VAL A 75 -2.44 4.81 1.16
C VAL A 75 -1.36 5.60 0.42
N TYR A 76 -1.31 6.92 0.62
CA TYR A 76 -0.28 7.79 0.07
C TYR A 76 1.14 7.38 0.49
N LEU A 77 1.35 6.91 1.73
CA LEU A 77 2.67 6.42 2.17
C LEU A 77 3.11 5.19 1.38
N GLN A 78 2.19 4.26 1.17
CA GLN A 78 2.45 3.05 0.41
C GLN A 78 2.82 3.38 -1.04
N LEU A 79 2.07 4.28 -1.69
CA LEU A 79 2.34 4.69 -3.06
C LEU A 79 3.68 5.41 -3.21
N ILE A 80 4.03 6.30 -2.28
CA ILE A 80 5.34 6.99 -2.26
C ILE A 80 6.47 5.95 -2.09
N TYR A 81 6.30 5.03 -1.14
CA TYR A 81 7.30 4.00 -0.86
C TYR A 81 7.48 3.04 -2.03
N TYR A 82 6.40 2.62 -2.68
CA TYR A 82 6.42 1.78 -3.87
C TYR A 82 7.16 2.46 -5.03
N LYS A 83 6.86 3.74 -5.27
CA LYS A 83 7.56 4.51 -6.30
C LYS A 83 9.06 4.59 -6.02
N ARG A 84 9.45 4.90 -4.77
CA ARG A 84 10.86 4.89 -4.35
C ARG A 84 11.52 3.54 -4.62
N ALA A 85 10.86 2.44 -4.24
CA ALA A 85 11.38 1.08 -4.43
C ALA A 85 11.62 0.75 -5.91
N VAL A 86 10.64 1.04 -6.77
CA VAL A 86 10.76 0.75 -8.21
C VAL A 86 11.84 1.61 -8.84
N LEU A 87 11.85 2.92 -8.59
CA LEU A 87 12.86 3.82 -9.15
C LEU A 87 14.27 3.48 -8.66
N PHE A 88 14.42 3.14 -7.37
CA PHE A 88 15.72 2.67 -6.85
C PHE A 88 16.19 1.41 -7.59
N ALA A 89 15.32 0.43 -7.75
CA ALA A 89 15.67 -0.84 -8.38
C ALA A 89 15.95 -0.69 -9.89
N LEU A 90 15.24 0.19 -10.59
CA LEU A 90 15.47 0.48 -12.00
C LEU A 90 16.81 1.19 -12.25
N ASN A 91 17.27 2.00 -11.29
CA ASN A 91 18.51 2.77 -11.38
C ASN A 91 19.69 2.09 -10.65
N SER A 92 19.55 0.85 -10.25
CA SER A 92 20.57 0.06 -9.59
C SER A 92 20.86 -1.22 -10.37
N GLU A 93 21.98 -1.88 -10.04
CA GLU A 93 22.40 -3.17 -10.64
C GLU A 93 21.79 -4.36 -9.89
N LEU A 94 20.59 -4.22 -9.34
CA LEU A 94 19.93 -5.34 -8.69
C LEU A 94 19.64 -6.47 -9.69
N PRO A 95 19.86 -7.73 -9.31
CA PRO A 95 19.55 -8.86 -10.18
C PRO A 95 18.03 -8.97 -10.36
N VAL A 96 17.62 -9.28 -11.58
CA VAL A 96 16.21 -9.48 -11.96
C VAL A 96 15.95 -10.97 -12.13
N TYR A 97 14.90 -11.47 -11.51
CA TYR A 97 14.47 -12.86 -11.60
C TYR A 97 13.05 -12.93 -12.13
N GLY A 98 12.80 -13.82 -13.07
CA GLY A 98 11.49 -14.01 -13.65
C GLY A 98 11.56 -14.78 -14.98
N THR A 99 10.46 -14.78 -15.73
CA THR A 99 10.45 -15.27 -17.11
C THR A 99 11.18 -14.28 -18.02
N ASP A 100 11.55 -14.73 -19.22
CA ASP A 100 12.21 -13.87 -20.22
C ASP A 100 11.37 -12.63 -20.53
N GLU A 101 10.05 -12.77 -20.57
CA GLU A 101 9.12 -11.67 -20.80
C GLU A 101 9.15 -10.65 -19.63
N GLN A 102 9.17 -11.13 -18.39
CA GLN A 102 9.26 -10.28 -17.22
C GLN A 102 10.60 -9.54 -17.14
N ILE A 103 11.68 -10.24 -17.45
CA ILE A 103 13.03 -9.63 -17.50
C ILE A 103 13.08 -8.57 -18.60
N ALA A 104 12.62 -8.88 -19.82
CA ALA A 104 12.57 -7.92 -20.92
C ALA A 104 11.72 -6.69 -20.60
N PHE A 105 10.57 -6.88 -19.96
CA PHE A 105 9.72 -5.78 -19.49
C PHE A 105 10.48 -4.89 -18.50
N TRP A 106 11.13 -5.48 -17.49
CA TRP A 106 11.90 -4.73 -16.49
C TRP A 106 13.06 -3.95 -17.16
N GLU A 107 13.81 -4.60 -18.03
CA GLU A 107 14.92 -3.95 -18.74
C GLU A 107 14.44 -2.80 -19.65
N SER A 108 13.23 -2.90 -20.22
CA SER A 108 12.64 -1.82 -21.02
C SER A 108 12.30 -0.58 -20.20
N MET A 109 12.21 -0.71 -18.87
CA MET A 109 11.95 0.39 -17.95
C MET A 109 13.23 1.06 -17.40
N ARG A 110 14.43 0.50 -17.67
CA ARG A 110 15.68 1.09 -17.23
C ARG A 110 15.82 2.54 -17.70
N GLY A 111 16.29 3.41 -16.81
CA GLY A 111 16.40 4.85 -17.08
C GLY A 111 15.09 5.63 -16.94
N THR A 112 14.01 5.00 -16.49
CA THR A 112 12.78 5.73 -16.12
C THR A 112 13.07 6.63 -14.92
N GLU A 113 12.80 7.93 -15.08
CA GLU A 113 13.03 8.94 -14.04
C GLU A 113 11.81 9.13 -13.14
N ASP A 114 10.61 8.85 -13.66
CA ASP A 114 9.36 9.03 -12.93
C ASP A 114 8.30 7.99 -13.30
N LEU A 115 7.41 7.69 -12.35
CA LEU A 115 6.29 6.78 -12.50
C LEU A 115 5.03 7.40 -11.91
N MET A 116 3.93 7.25 -12.63
CA MET A 116 2.62 7.58 -12.11
C MET A 116 2.23 6.60 -11.01
N THR A 117 1.61 7.07 -9.94
CA THR A 117 1.07 6.22 -8.88
C THR A 117 -0.44 6.30 -8.84
N MET A 118 -1.09 5.16 -8.74
CA MET A 118 -2.55 5.05 -8.75
C MET A 118 -3.05 4.07 -7.71
N ALA A 119 -4.15 4.39 -7.04
CA ALA A 119 -4.89 3.47 -6.20
C ALA A 119 -6.25 3.15 -6.85
N VAL A 120 -6.55 1.88 -7.00
CA VAL A 120 -7.80 1.37 -7.53
C VAL A 120 -8.64 0.85 -6.37
N PHE A 121 -9.76 1.51 -6.10
CA PHE A 121 -10.67 1.18 -5.01
C PHE A 121 -11.86 0.39 -5.54
N VAL A 122 -12.09 -0.81 -5.03
CA VAL A 122 -13.18 -1.70 -5.44
C VAL A 122 -14.06 -2.04 -4.25
N ASN A 123 -15.35 -1.70 -4.34
CA ASN A 123 -16.32 -2.11 -3.34
C ASN A 123 -16.69 -3.59 -3.54
N ARG A 124 -16.67 -4.38 -2.48
CA ARG A 124 -16.93 -5.83 -2.55
C ARG A 124 -18.41 -6.21 -2.67
N GLU A 125 -19.30 -5.36 -2.19
CA GLU A 125 -20.75 -5.66 -2.18
C GLU A 125 -21.51 -4.94 -3.29
N LEU A 126 -21.10 -3.72 -3.59
CA LEU A 126 -21.75 -2.91 -4.62
C LEU A 126 -20.79 -2.75 -5.79
N PRO A 127 -21.29 -2.79 -7.02
CA PRO A 127 -20.46 -2.61 -8.19
C PRO A 127 -19.98 -1.14 -8.32
N GLN A 128 -19.14 -0.69 -7.41
CA GLN A 128 -18.58 0.66 -7.35
C GLN A 128 -17.07 0.59 -7.34
N THR A 129 -16.46 1.28 -8.27
CA THR A 129 -15.01 1.39 -8.37
C THR A 129 -14.61 2.85 -8.50
N ALA A 130 -13.53 3.23 -7.88
CA ALA A 130 -12.91 4.54 -8.05
C ALA A 130 -11.41 4.40 -8.30
N LEU A 131 -10.92 5.13 -9.29
CA LEU A 131 -9.50 5.30 -9.52
C LEU A 131 -9.05 6.63 -8.94
N LYS A 132 -7.98 6.63 -8.18
CA LYS A 132 -7.31 7.83 -7.68
C LYS A 132 -5.87 7.84 -8.14
N VAL A 133 -5.55 8.82 -8.96
CA VAL A 133 -4.17 9.12 -9.37
C VAL A 133 -3.56 10.02 -8.29
N PHE A 134 -2.37 9.67 -7.83
CA PHE A 134 -1.64 10.41 -6.82
C PHE A 134 -0.30 10.85 -7.40
N LEU A 135 -0.16 12.13 -7.69
CA LEU A 135 1.00 12.73 -8.34
C LEU A 135 1.65 13.77 -7.42
N LYS A 136 2.97 13.80 -7.42
CA LYS A 136 3.77 14.72 -6.60
C LYS A 136 3.47 16.18 -6.92
N ASP A 137 3.36 16.53 -8.20
CA ASP A 137 3.10 17.88 -8.69
C ASP A 137 1.66 18.37 -8.41
N ARG A 138 0.71 17.43 -8.25
CA ARG A 138 -0.69 17.76 -7.95
C ARG A 138 -1.01 17.78 -6.46
N CYS A 139 -0.22 17.08 -5.65
CA CYS A 139 -0.39 17.00 -4.20
C CYS A 139 0.96 17.19 -3.48
N PRO A 140 1.69 18.29 -3.72
CA PRO A 140 3.07 18.47 -3.24
C PRO A 140 3.17 18.45 -1.71
N ASP A 141 2.19 19.02 -1.01
CA ASP A 141 2.22 19.05 0.46
C ASP A 141 1.99 17.68 1.08
N LEU A 142 1.04 16.91 0.54
CA LEU A 142 0.80 15.54 1.00
C LEU A 142 1.98 14.63 0.67
N TRP A 143 2.58 14.83 -0.50
CA TRP A 143 3.77 14.09 -0.89
C TRP A 143 4.93 14.36 0.07
N ARG A 144 5.23 15.64 0.33
CA ARG A 144 6.27 16.06 1.29
C ARG A 144 6.01 15.53 2.69
N LEU A 145 4.75 15.55 3.15
CA LEU A 145 4.36 14.97 4.43
C LEU A 145 4.67 13.46 4.45
N GLY A 146 4.32 12.75 3.39
CA GLY A 146 4.57 11.31 3.28
C GLY A 146 6.06 10.97 3.29
N GLU A 147 6.87 11.69 2.52
CA GLU A 147 8.34 11.53 2.53
C GLU A 147 8.92 11.75 3.93
N LYS A 148 8.44 12.79 4.63
CA LYS A 148 8.86 13.06 6.03
C LYS A 148 8.47 11.94 6.99
N GLN A 149 7.26 11.41 6.86
CA GLN A 149 6.79 10.31 7.71
C GLN A 149 7.56 9.02 7.46
N ILE A 150 7.89 8.70 6.20
CA ILE A 150 8.75 7.56 5.86
C ILE A 150 10.14 7.74 6.48
N ALA A 151 10.75 8.91 6.33
CA ALA A 151 12.06 9.19 6.91
C ALA A 151 12.06 9.09 8.44
N GLN A 152 11.02 9.57 9.11
CA GLN A 152 10.85 9.42 10.56
C GLN A 152 10.76 7.94 10.97
N ALA A 153 9.97 7.15 10.26
CA ALA A 153 9.85 5.73 10.54
C ALA A 153 11.18 4.98 10.34
N GLU A 154 11.94 5.35 9.30
CA GLU A 154 13.27 4.79 9.04
C GLU A 154 14.29 5.16 10.14
N ASN A 155 14.24 6.39 10.65
CA ASN A 155 15.10 6.82 11.75
C ASN A 155 14.79 6.06 13.04
N ILE A 156 13.49 5.94 13.39
CA ILE A 156 13.06 5.13 14.53
C ILE A 156 13.53 3.68 14.37
N PHE A 157 13.39 3.12 13.17
CA PHE A 157 13.86 1.77 12.88
C PHE A 157 15.39 1.64 13.12
N LYS A 158 16.19 2.60 12.65
CA LYS A 158 17.66 2.62 12.88
C LYS A 158 18.00 2.68 14.35
N GLU A 159 17.38 3.58 15.11
CA GLU A 159 17.57 3.71 16.56
C GLU A 159 17.28 2.41 17.30
N TYR A 160 16.16 1.74 16.92
CA TYR A 160 15.81 0.45 17.54
C TYR A 160 16.74 -0.68 17.12
N MET A 161 17.19 -0.69 15.86
CA MET A 161 18.20 -1.65 15.41
C MET A 161 19.53 -1.48 16.15
N GLU A 162 19.96 -0.24 16.40
CA GLU A 162 21.17 0.05 17.18
C GLU A 162 21.01 -0.36 18.65
N LYS A 163 19.85 -0.05 19.25
CA LYS A 163 19.59 -0.32 20.66
C LYS A 163 19.40 -1.81 20.96
N PHE A 164 18.69 -2.53 20.12
CA PHE A 164 18.23 -3.90 20.39
C PHE A 164 18.79 -4.96 19.44
N GLY A 165 19.34 -4.54 18.31
CA GLY A 165 19.78 -5.45 17.25
C GLY A 165 18.62 -6.12 16.51
N SER A 166 18.95 -7.00 15.58
CA SER A 166 17.95 -7.67 14.71
C SER A 166 17.32 -8.93 15.32
N LYS A 167 17.87 -9.43 16.43
CA LYS A 167 17.48 -10.72 17.02
C LYS A 167 16.71 -10.60 18.33
N SER A 168 16.68 -9.42 18.94
CA SER A 168 15.96 -9.17 20.19
C SER A 168 14.57 -8.64 19.92
N ALA A 169 13.63 -8.89 20.82
CA ALA A 169 12.34 -8.23 20.79
C ALA A 169 12.51 -6.73 21.05
N TRP A 170 11.90 -5.89 20.23
CA TRP A 170 11.96 -4.43 20.34
C TRP A 170 10.86 -3.91 21.29
N LEU A 171 10.68 -4.60 22.37
CA LEU A 171 9.84 -4.15 23.47
C LEU A 171 10.71 -3.19 24.28
N GLN A 172 10.34 -1.92 24.31
CA GLN A 172 10.85 -1.03 25.36
C GLN A 172 10.32 -1.54 26.69
N ASP A 173 10.99 -1.14 27.79
CA ASP A 173 10.63 -1.39 29.19
C ASP A 173 9.16 -1.00 29.48
N VAL A 174 8.26 -1.59 28.75
CA VAL A 174 6.87 -1.68 29.12
C VAL A 174 6.89 -2.78 30.17
N GLU A 175 6.70 -2.43 31.42
CA GLU A 175 6.26 -3.38 32.44
C GLU A 175 4.87 -3.86 32.00
N VAL A 176 4.87 -4.78 31.02
CA VAL A 176 3.66 -5.47 30.63
C VAL A 176 3.43 -6.50 31.73
N GLY A 177 2.49 -6.23 32.61
CA GLY A 177 2.01 -7.27 33.55
C GLY A 177 1.59 -8.50 32.75
N ALA A 178 1.79 -9.69 33.27
CA ALA A 178 1.33 -10.90 32.61
C ALA A 178 -0.18 -10.85 32.26
N GLU A 179 -0.94 -10.06 33.00
CA GLU A 179 -2.36 -9.78 32.79
C GLU A 179 -2.63 -8.97 31.52
N ASP A 180 -1.71 -8.04 31.16
CA ASP A 180 -1.85 -7.18 29.97
C ASP A 180 -1.56 -7.92 28.65
N LEU A 181 -1.02 -9.14 28.71
CA LEU A 181 -0.75 -9.99 27.54
C LEU A 181 -1.93 -10.91 27.18
N ILE A 182 -2.95 -10.96 28.01
CA ILE A 182 -4.10 -11.84 27.84
C ILE A 182 -5.33 -10.98 27.60
N PHE A 183 -5.98 -11.16 26.46
CA PHE A 183 -7.27 -10.52 26.22
C PHE A 183 -8.29 -11.01 27.23
N THR A 184 -8.98 -10.08 27.85
CA THR A 184 -10.11 -10.30 28.73
C THR A 184 -11.38 -9.71 28.15
N ASP A 185 -12.52 -10.03 28.70
CA ASP A 185 -13.79 -9.44 28.27
C ASP A 185 -13.79 -7.90 28.34
N ALA A 186 -13.01 -7.32 29.25
CA ALA A 186 -12.90 -5.88 29.41
C ALA A 186 -12.21 -5.17 28.21
N ASP A 187 -11.45 -5.89 27.40
CA ASP A 187 -10.72 -5.35 26.24
C ASP A 187 -11.63 -5.17 25.01
N PHE A 188 -12.84 -5.73 25.04
CA PHE A 188 -13.78 -5.65 23.93
C PHE A 188 -14.80 -4.51 24.12
N PRO A 189 -15.12 -3.77 23.06
CA PRO A 189 -16.12 -2.71 23.13
C PRO A 189 -17.52 -3.29 23.43
N GLN A 190 -18.33 -2.53 24.17
CA GLN A 190 -19.67 -2.94 24.57
C GLN A 190 -20.55 -3.38 23.39
N SER A 191 -20.36 -2.78 22.22
CA SER A 191 -21.04 -3.17 20.96
C SER A 191 -20.78 -4.62 20.54
N PHE A 192 -19.69 -5.23 20.98
CA PHE A 192 -19.40 -6.64 20.74
C PHE A 192 -20.37 -7.56 21.52
N TYR A 193 -20.67 -7.20 22.78
CA TYR A 193 -21.61 -7.94 23.62
C TYR A 193 -23.06 -7.77 23.18
N GLU A 194 -23.40 -6.60 22.62
CA GLU A 194 -24.73 -6.35 22.03
C GLU A 194 -24.98 -7.23 20.79
N LEU A 195 -23.94 -7.50 20.00
CA LEU A 195 -24.02 -8.43 18.86
C LEU A 195 -24.26 -9.87 19.32
N LEU A 196 -23.57 -10.32 20.38
CA LEU A 196 -23.75 -11.67 20.92
C LEU A 196 -25.15 -11.89 21.54
N GLN A 197 -25.78 -10.84 22.08
CA GLN A 197 -27.13 -10.92 22.66
C GLN A 197 -28.22 -10.88 21.58
N GLY A 198 -27.94 -10.36 20.38
CA GLY A 198 -28.89 -10.30 19.28
C GLY A 198 -29.00 -11.58 18.45
N GLU A 199 -28.13 -12.57 18.68
CA GLU A 199 -28.09 -13.88 17.98
C GLU A 199 -28.79 -15.00 18.80
N MET A 200 -29.38 -14.70 19.93
CA MET A 200 -30.24 -15.61 20.70
C MET A 200 -31.69 -15.24 20.51
#